data_54d165c8eb835571f5a58ad4d67dcb59
#
_entry.id   54d165c8eb835571f5a58ad4d67dcb59
#
_cell.length_a   1.000
_cell.length_b   1.000
_cell.length_c   1.000
_cell.angle_alpha   90.00
_cell.angle_beta   90.00
_cell.angle_gamma   90.00
#
_symmetry.space_group_name_H-M   'P 1'
#
loop_
_entity.id
_entity.type
_entity.pdbx_description
1 polymer ?
#
loop_
_entity_poly.entity_id
_entity_poly.type
_entity_poly.pdbx_seq_one_letter_code
_entity_poly.pdbx_strand_id
1 'polypeptide(L)'
;KWNFNSAGYGTPPELQKLMPFMMPCQPLVQNSGYHGKEDFSYADIFDPKVKKNILNKIKNMTRVKDNPNLIGYYWTDTPMWDLERSSRRFGINWVDFIKNLPDQSPGKIKYLEFKRSCLLKQYPAKDEEFLKIIAKEYYGLIGPETKRLDPDTLIFGERYLSNNHPQ
;
A
#
# COMPACT_ATOMS: atom_id res chain seq x y z
N LYS A 1 -26.15 -26.05 -3.83
CA LYS A 1 -24.73 -25.90 -3.40
C LYS A 1 -23.98 -25.14 -4.47
N TRP A 2 -23.23 -24.10 -4.07
CA TRP A 2 -22.55 -23.18 -4.98
C TRP A 2 -21.16 -23.68 -5.45
N ASN A 3 -20.69 -24.81 -4.94
CA ASN A 3 -19.42 -25.45 -5.27
C ASN A 3 -18.17 -24.53 -5.17
N PHE A 4 -18.19 -23.55 -4.29
CA PHE A 4 -16.98 -22.77 -4.00
C PHE A 4 -15.93 -23.67 -3.34
N ASN A 5 -14.69 -23.54 -3.80
CA ASN A 5 -13.55 -24.31 -3.30
C ASN A 5 -12.51 -23.45 -2.59
N SER A 6 -12.73 -22.12 -2.54
CA SER A 6 -11.87 -21.18 -1.84
C SER A 6 -12.66 -19.97 -1.36
N ALA A 7 -12.18 -19.32 -0.31
CA ALA A 7 -12.72 -18.11 0.22
C ALA A 7 -11.86 -16.90 -0.22
N GLY A 8 -12.52 -15.78 -0.50
CA GLY A 8 -11.89 -14.56 -0.97
C GLY A 8 -11.64 -13.54 0.15
N TYR A 9 -11.91 -12.29 -0.17
CA TYR A 9 -11.71 -11.15 0.71
C TYR A 9 -12.52 -11.27 2.01
N GLY A 10 -11.87 -10.97 3.13
CA GLY A 10 -12.57 -10.90 4.42
C GLY A 10 -13.05 -12.24 4.96
N THR A 11 -12.35 -13.32 4.63
CA THR A 11 -12.71 -14.68 5.09
C THR A 11 -12.75 -14.76 6.62
N PRO A 12 -13.91 -15.09 7.22
CA PRO A 12 -14.02 -15.29 8.66
C PRO A 12 -13.08 -16.40 9.18
N PRO A 13 -12.56 -16.27 10.40
CA PRO A 13 -11.63 -17.25 10.97
C PRO A 13 -12.15 -18.71 10.97
N GLU A 14 -13.46 -18.88 11.09
CA GLU A 14 -14.12 -20.19 11.06
C GLU A 14 -13.96 -20.86 9.70
N LEU A 15 -14.07 -20.10 8.61
CA LEU A 15 -13.90 -20.60 7.24
C LEU A 15 -12.43 -20.82 6.89
N GLN A 16 -11.51 -20.08 7.49
CA GLN A 16 -10.07 -20.29 7.28
C GLN A 16 -9.58 -21.67 7.68
N LYS A 17 -10.32 -22.36 8.55
CA LYS A 17 -10.05 -23.74 8.97
C LYS A 17 -10.58 -24.79 8.00
N LEU A 18 -11.52 -24.40 7.13
CA LEU A 18 -12.32 -25.33 6.34
C LEU A 18 -11.99 -25.28 4.84
N MET A 19 -11.44 -24.18 4.36
CA MET A 19 -11.22 -24.00 2.92
C MET A 19 -10.05 -23.04 2.65
N PRO A 20 -9.40 -23.15 1.49
CA PRO A 20 -8.34 -22.25 1.07
C PRO A 20 -8.77 -20.78 1.11
N PHE A 21 -7.90 -19.90 1.59
CA PHE A 21 -8.17 -18.46 1.71
C PHE A 21 -6.94 -17.61 1.45
N MET A 22 -7.19 -16.32 1.17
CA MET A 22 -6.17 -15.29 1.07
C MET A 22 -6.26 -14.35 2.27
N MET A 23 -5.12 -14.00 2.87
CA MET A 23 -5.07 -13.10 4.02
C MET A 23 -4.83 -11.65 3.58
N PRO A 24 -5.74 -10.72 3.90
CA PRO A 24 -5.57 -9.31 3.58
C PRO A 24 -4.64 -8.61 4.57
N CYS A 25 -3.90 -7.62 4.06
CA CYS A 25 -3.26 -6.60 4.85
C CYS A 25 -3.48 -5.24 4.20
N GLN A 26 -3.87 -4.26 4.95
CA GLN A 26 -3.96 -2.88 4.46
C GLN A 26 -2.86 -2.04 5.13
N PRO A 27 -1.63 -2.07 4.59
CA PRO A 27 -0.48 -1.51 5.30
C PRO A 27 -0.56 0.01 5.42
N LEU A 28 -1.00 0.71 4.39
CA LEU A 28 -1.03 2.16 4.35
C LEU A 28 -2.41 2.74 4.54
N VAL A 29 -3.36 2.21 3.79
CA VAL A 29 -4.65 2.84 3.63
C VAL A 29 -5.64 2.12 4.50
N GLN A 30 -6.38 2.88 5.27
CA GLN A 30 -7.47 2.31 6.03
C GLN A 30 -8.63 1.93 5.11
N ASN A 31 -8.74 2.63 3.97
CA ASN A 31 -9.73 2.30 2.97
C ASN A 31 -9.34 2.82 1.58
N SER A 32 -9.70 2.08 0.56
CA SER A 32 -9.48 2.38 -0.85
C SER A 32 -10.46 3.40 -1.43
N GLY A 33 -11.28 4.04 -0.63
CA GLY A 33 -12.35 4.90 -1.10
C GLY A 33 -13.50 4.16 -1.77
N TYR A 34 -13.58 2.84 -1.57
CA TYR A 34 -14.68 2.02 -2.08
C TYR A 34 -16.00 2.35 -1.35
N HIS A 35 -15.91 2.76 -0.10
CA HIS A 35 -17.06 3.06 0.76
C HIS A 35 -17.28 4.55 1.03
N GLY A 36 -16.51 5.47 0.46
CA GLY A 36 -16.73 6.90 0.62
C GLY A 36 -15.47 7.77 0.66
N LYS A 37 -15.66 9.08 0.72
CA LYS A 37 -14.58 10.06 0.75
C LYS A 37 -13.77 10.07 2.04
N GLU A 38 -14.38 9.60 3.11
CA GLU A 38 -13.91 9.81 4.47
C GLU A 38 -12.80 8.83 4.86
N ASP A 39 -12.65 7.75 4.09
CA ASP A 39 -11.82 6.62 4.48
C ASP A 39 -10.48 6.57 3.76
N PHE A 40 -10.19 7.53 2.89
CA PHE A 40 -8.93 7.56 2.18
C PHE A 40 -7.96 8.54 2.84
N SER A 41 -6.91 8.02 3.43
CA SER A 41 -5.83 8.84 3.98
C SER A 41 -4.49 8.41 3.43
N TYR A 42 -3.77 9.35 2.86
CA TYR A 42 -2.36 9.17 2.56
C TYR A 42 -1.53 9.20 3.84
N ALA A 43 -0.41 8.51 3.83
CA ALA A 43 0.53 8.51 4.95
C ALA A 43 1.92 8.93 4.47
N ASP A 44 2.69 9.56 5.35
CA ASP A 44 4.09 9.86 5.09
C ASP A 44 4.91 8.57 5.22
N ILE A 45 5.10 7.88 4.07
CA ILE A 45 5.86 6.62 4.03
C ILE A 45 7.33 6.77 4.43
N PHE A 46 7.85 7.99 4.47
CA PHE A 46 9.22 8.25 4.90
C PHE A 46 9.34 8.42 6.42
N ASP A 47 8.22 8.62 7.12
CA ASP A 47 8.19 8.74 8.58
C ASP A 47 8.48 7.38 9.24
N PRO A 48 9.50 7.29 10.13
CA PRO A 48 9.81 6.06 10.86
C PRO A 48 8.65 5.49 11.67
N LYS A 49 7.75 6.34 12.19
CA LYS A 49 6.57 5.89 12.93
C LYS A 49 5.56 5.20 12.00
N VAL A 50 5.35 5.76 10.81
CA VAL A 50 4.49 5.16 9.79
C VAL A 50 5.06 3.82 9.35
N LYS A 51 6.38 3.75 9.05
CA LYS A 51 7.06 2.49 8.72
C LYS A 51 6.89 1.43 9.80
N LYS A 52 7.10 1.80 11.06
CA LYS A 52 6.91 0.87 12.20
C LYS A 52 5.47 0.34 12.25
N ASN A 53 4.47 1.19 12.01
CA ASN A 53 3.08 0.77 11.99
C ASN A 53 2.80 -0.21 10.84
N ILE A 54 3.36 0.04 9.66
CA ILE A 54 3.26 -0.86 8.50
C ILE A 54 3.88 -2.22 8.84
N LEU A 55 5.09 -2.25 9.38
CA LEU A 55 5.77 -3.48 9.79
C LEU A 55 4.96 -4.28 10.82
N ASN A 56 4.33 -3.61 11.77
CA ASN A 56 3.44 -4.25 12.73
C ASN A 56 2.19 -4.87 12.06
N LYS A 57 1.60 -4.18 11.08
CA LYS A 57 0.48 -4.73 10.30
C LYS A 57 0.91 -5.98 9.53
N ILE A 58 2.07 -5.95 8.86
CA ILE A 58 2.63 -7.12 8.15
C ILE A 58 2.87 -8.27 9.13
N LYS A 59 3.48 -8.01 10.28
CA LYS A 59 3.69 -9.02 11.32
C LYS A 59 2.37 -9.64 11.81
N ASN A 60 1.32 -8.86 11.94
CA ASN A 60 0.02 -9.38 12.33
C ASN A 60 -0.62 -10.22 11.22
N MET A 61 -0.51 -9.81 9.96
CA MET A 61 -0.98 -10.57 8.82
C MET A 61 -0.32 -11.96 8.74
N THR A 62 1.00 -12.02 8.93
CA THR A 62 1.77 -13.27 8.81
C THR A 62 1.61 -14.22 10.00
N ARG A 63 0.81 -13.91 11.01
CA ARG A 63 0.50 -14.85 12.11
C ARG A 63 -0.22 -16.11 11.67
N VAL A 64 -0.85 -16.09 10.50
CA VAL A 64 -1.57 -17.25 9.94
C VAL A 64 -0.71 -18.09 9.02
N LYS A 65 0.60 -17.85 8.91
CA LYS A 65 1.52 -18.51 7.98
C LYS A 65 1.54 -20.05 8.09
N ASP A 66 1.30 -20.57 9.28
CA ASP A 66 1.30 -22.02 9.52
C ASP A 66 -0.09 -22.67 9.24
N ASN A 67 -1.06 -21.90 8.75
CA ASN A 67 -2.36 -22.45 8.40
C ASN A 67 -2.29 -23.14 7.03
N PRO A 68 -2.58 -24.46 6.94
CA PRO A 68 -2.45 -25.22 5.70
C PRO A 68 -3.41 -24.77 4.59
N ASN A 69 -4.43 -23.99 4.92
CA ASN A 69 -5.37 -23.45 3.96
C ASN A 69 -4.97 -22.05 3.44
N LEU A 70 -3.88 -21.47 3.93
CA LEU A 70 -3.41 -20.17 3.44
C LEU A 70 -2.83 -20.30 2.04
N ILE A 71 -3.45 -19.60 1.06
CA ILE A 71 -2.94 -19.53 -0.31
C ILE A 71 -1.87 -18.44 -0.45
N GLY A 72 -2.12 -17.28 0.18
CA GLY A 72 -1.23 -16.13 0.05
C GLY A 72 -1.75 -14.88 0.71
N TYR A 73 -0.94 -13.83 0.56
CA TYR A 73 -1.20 -12.51 1.07
C TYR A 73 -1.55 -11.55 -0.06
N TYR A 74 -2.49 -10.64 0.20
CA TYR A 74 -2.69 -9.48 -0.64
C TYR A 74 -2.72 -8.20 0.23
N TRP A 75 -2.30 -7.10 -0.40
CA TRP A 75 -2.16 -5.83 0.30
C TRP A 75 -3.39 -4.95 0.10
N THR A 76 -3.20 -3.66 -0.07
CA THR A 76 -4.28 -2.70 -0.16
C THR A 76 -5.25 -3.01 -1.31
N ASP A 77 -6.54 -2.91 -1.03
CA ASP A 77 -7.58 -3.00 -2.04
C ASP A 77 -7.70 -1.65 -2.77
N THR A 78 -7.58 -1.68 -4.09
CA THR A 78 -7.71 -0.51 -4.98
C THR A 78 -6.88 0.71 -4.55
N PRO A 79 -5.55 0.58 -4.39
CA PRO A 79 -4.71 1.72 -4.04
C PRO A 79 -4.76 2.78 -5.14
N MET A 80 -4.76 4.05 -4.73
CA MET A 80 -4.93 5.18 -5.64
C MET A 80 -3.57 5.78 -6.01
N TRP A 81 -2.90 5.16 -6.99
CA TRP A 81 -1.61 5.61 -7.51
C TRP A 81 -1.72 6.66 -8.63
N ASP A 82 -2.87 6.76 -9.30
CA ASP A 82 -3.13 7.76 -10.33
C ASP A 82 -3.33 9.14 -9.70
N LEU A 83 -2.41 10.07 -9.97
CA LEU A 83 -2.39 11.41 -9.38
C LEU A 83 -3.61 12.24 -9.77
N GLU A 84 -3.96 12.24 -11.06
CA GLU A 84 -5.08 13.04 -11.57
C GLU A 84 -6.42 12.53 -11.04
N ARG A 85 -6.62 11.21 -11.10
CA ARG A 85 -7.83 10.58 -10.60
C ARG A 85 -7.99 10.78 -9.09
N SER A 86 -6.89 10.66 -8.34
CA SER A 86 -6.88 10.90 -6.90
C SER A 86 -7.28 12.33 -6.58
N SER A 87 -6.68 13.31 -7.26
CA SER A 87 -7.00 14.72 -7.09
C SER A 87 -8.45 15.03 -7.42
N ARG A 88 -8.99 14.47 -8.50
CA ARG A 88 -10.41 14.62 -8.87
C ARG A 88 -11.37 14.01 -7.85
N ARG A 89 -11.02 12.84 -7.31
CA ARG A 89 -11.92 12.09 -6.42
C ARG A 89 -11.86 12.56 -4.96
N PHE A 90 -10.66 12.87 -4.47
CA PHE A 90 -10.40 13.15 -3.06
C PHE A 90 -9.98 14.59 -2.80
N GLY A 91 -9.77 15.40 -3.84
CA GLY A 91 -9.25 16.77 -3.72
C GLY A 91 -7.74 16.84 -3.46
N ILE A 92 -7.09 15.69 -3.36
CA ILE A 92 -5.64 15.57 -3.09
C ILE A 92 -5.12 14.24 -3.64
N ASN A 93 -3.87 14.22 -4.06
CA ASN A 93 -3.12 13.00 -4.38
C ASN A 93 -1.97 12.80 -3.40
N TRP A 94 -1.26 11.67 -3.50
CA TRP A 94 -0.19 11.34 -2.55
C TRP A 94 0.99 12.32 -2.59
N VAL A 95 1.36 12.79 -3.77
CA VAL A 95 2.46 13.77 -3.90
C VAL A 95 2.06 15.10 -3.28
N ASP A 96 0.85 15.59 -3.54
CA ASP A 96 0.34 16.82 -2.95
C ASP A 96 0.18 16.70 -1.43
N PHE A 97 -0.22 15.54 -0.94
CA PHE A 97 -0.20 15.27 0.49
C PHE A 97 1.19 15.48 1.09
N ILE A 98 2.23 14.89 0.49
CA ILE A 98 3.62 15.05 0.97
C ILE A 98 4.09 16.51 0.85
N LYS A 99 3.74 17.19 -0.24
CA LYS A 99 4.08 18.64 -0.43
C LYS A 99 3.48 19.53 0.66
N ASN A 100 2.32 19.18 1.18
CA ASN A 100 1.57 19.95 2.17
C ASN A 100 1.95 19.59 3.63
N LEU A 101 2.84 18.63 3.84
CA LEU A 101 3.36 18.31 5.17
C LEU A 101 4.21 19.47 5.73
N PRO A 102 4.29 19.59 7.06
CA PRO A 102 5.23 20.52 7.71
C PRO A 102 6.67 20.32 7.22
N ASP A 103 7.45 21.39 7.15
CA ASP A 103 8.80 21.38 6.57
C ASP A 103 9.77 20.39 7.23
N GLN A 104 9.57 20.11 8.52
CA GLN A 104 10.38 19.13 9.29
C GLN A 104 9.92 17.68 9.09
N SER A 105 8.84 17.43 8.36
CA SER A 105 8.36 16.07 8.12
C SER A 105 9.29 15.31 7.19
N PRO A 106 9.58 14.01 7.46
CA PRO A 106 10.48 13.22 6.64
C PRO A 106 10.11 13.20 5.16
N GLY A 107 8.83 13.08 4.84
CA GLY A 107 8.35 13.12 3.45
C GLY A 107 8.55 14.47 2.78
N LYS A 108 8.31 15.58 3.50
CA LYS A 108 8.57 16.92 2.98
C LYS A 108 10.05 17.13 2.69
N ILE A 109 10.92 16.74 3.62
CA ILE A 109 12.37 16.80 3.43
C ILE A 109 12.76 15.99 2.19
N LYS A 110 12.22 14.77 2.04
CA LYS A 110 12.50 13.90 0.89
C LYS A 110 12.05 14.53 -0.42
N TYR A 111 10.90 15.20 -0.45
CA TYR A 111 10.44 15.93 -1.63
C TYR A 111 11.35 17.11 -2.00
N LEU A 112 11.83 17.86 -1.01
CA LEU A 112 12.75 18.98 -1.23
C LEU A 112 14.12 18.49 -1.75
N GLU A 113 14.64 17.38 -1.23
CA GLU A 113 15.85 16.73 -1.75
C GLU A 113 15.67 16.30 -3.22
N PHE A 114 14.53 15.70 -3.55
CA PHE A 114 14.19 15.34 -4.93
C PHE A 114 14.21 16.58 -5.83
N LYS A 115 13.52 17.66 -5.45
CA LYS A 115 13.50 18.93 -6.22
C LYS A 115 14.91 19.48 -6.43
N ARG A 116 15.72 19.51 -5.37
CA ARG A 116 17.11 19.97 -5.45
C ARG A 116 17.94 19.12 -6.42
N SER A 117 17.79 17.81 -6.37
CA SER A 117 18.45 16.88 -7.28
C SER A 117 18.06 17.11 -8.73
N CYS A 118 16.77 17.34 -9.01
CA CYS A 118 16.28 17.66 -10.34
C CYS A 118 16.87 18.97 -10.85
N LEU A 119 16.90 20.01 -10.00
CA LEU A 119 17.48 21.32 -10.36
C LEU A 119 18.96 21.19 -10.73
N LEU A 120 19.76 20.49 -9.93
CA LEU A 120 21.19 20.26 -10.19
C LEU A 120 21.45 19.53 -11.49
N LYS A 121 20.52 18.65 -11.89
CA LYS A 121 20.59 17.88 -13.12
C LYS A 121 19.92 18.56 -14.32
N GLN A 122 19.37 19.77 -14.12
CA GLN A 122 18.60 20.50 -15.11
C GLN A 122 17.38 19.75 -15.67
N TYR A 123 16.75 18.92 -14.83
CA TYR A 123 15.51 18.18 -15.15
C TYR A 123 14.30 18.81 -14.47
N PRO A 124 13.13 18.80 -15.13
CA PRO A 124 11.89 19.21 -14.47
C PRO A 124 11.54 18.22 -13.35
N ALA A 125 11.22 18.78 -12.17
CA ALA A 125 10.76 17.96 -11.02
C ALA A 125 9.28 17.58 -11.22
N LYS A 126 9.04 16.48 -11.92
CA LYS A 126 7.69 15.97 -12.20
C LYS A 126 7.14 15.16 -11.00
N ASP A 127 5.86 15.32 -10.75
CA ASP A 127 5.19 14.63 -9.63
C ASP A 127 5.16 13.11 -9.81
N GLU A 128 5.04 12.64 -11.05
CA GLU A 128 5.09 11.22 -11.38
C GLU A 128 6.43 10.58 -11.00
N GLU A 129 7.53 11.33 -11.16
CA GLU A 129 8.85 10.84 -10.77
C GLU A 129 8.99 10.77 -9.24
N PHE A 130 8.40 11.72 -8.53
CA PHE A 130 8.37 11.63 -7.06
C PHE A 130 7.44 10.52 -6.58
N LEU A 131 6.32 10.29 -7.25
CA LEU A 131 5.43 9.15 -6.97
C LEU A 131 6.15 7.82 -7.08
N LYS A 132 7.06 7.65 -8.06
CA LYS A 132 7.92 6.46 -8.17
C LYS A 132 8.82 6.28 -6.95
N ILE A 133 9.31 7.37 -6.36
CA ILE A 133 10.10 7.32 -5.12
C ILE A 133 9.25 6.85 -3.95
N ILE A 134 8.02 7.37 -3.83
CA ILE A 134 7.04 6.92 -2.82
C ILE A 134 6.75 5.42 -3.00
N ALA A 135 6.47 4.99 -4.23
CA ALA A 135 6.16 3.59 -4.53
C ALA A 135 7.35 2.66 -4.22
N LYS A 136 8.57 3.09 -4.58
CA LYS A 136 9.80 2.33 -4.28
C LYS A 136 10.00 2.17 -2.78
N GLU A 137 9.76 3.21 -2.00
CA GLU A 137 9.88 3.17 -0.54
C GLU A 137 8.83 2.23 0.06
N TYR A 138 7.59 2.33 -0.39
CA TYR A 138 6.50 1.51 0.08
C TYR A 138 6.69 0.03 -0.23
N TYR A 139 6.85 -0.31 -1.50
CA TYR A 139 7.01 -1.73 -1.91
C TYR A 139 8.33 -2.32 -1.44
N GLY A 140 9.38 -1.50 -1.35
CA GLY A 140 10.67 -1.90 -0.79
C GLY A 140 10.62 -2.22 0.71
N LEU A 141 9.60 -1.70 1.42
CA LEU A 141 9.36 -2.02 2.81
C LEU A 141 8.49 -3.29 2.97
N ILE A 142 7.34 -3.33 2.30
CA ILE A 142 6.33 -4.35 2.58
C ILE A 142 6.68 -5.72 1.97
N GLY A 143 7.21 -5.75 0.78
CA GLY A 143 7.55 -7.01 0.08
C GLY A 143 8.63 -7.80 0.81
N PRO A 144 9.83 -7.23 1.03
CA PRO A 144 10.90 -7.89 1.73
C PRO A 144 10.52 -8.32 3.16
N GLU A 145 9.78 -7.48 3.90
CA GLU A 145 9.37 -7.84 5.26
C GLU A 145 8.37 -9.00 5.27
N THR A 146 7.42 -9.02 4.34
CA THR A 146 6.51 -10.16 4.21
C THR A 146 7.28 -11.44 3.95
N LYS A 147 8.23 -11.43 3.00
CA LYS A 147 9.06 -12.59 2.69
C LYS A 147 10.03 -12.99 3.80
N ARG A 148 10.49 -12.03 4.59
CA ARG A 148 11.32 -12.32 5.77
C ARG A 148 10.55 -13.09 6.85
N LEU A 149 9.26 -12.75 7.03
CA LEU A 149 8.40 -13.37 8.06
C LEU A 149 7.78 -14.68 7.59
N ASP A 150 7.51 -14.77 6.29
CA ASP A 150 6.94 -15.95 5.64
C ASP A 150 7.52 -16.07 4.20
N PRO A 151 8.61 -16.84 4.04
CA PRO A 151 9.30 -16.96 2.76
C PRO A 151 8.53 -17.78 1.72
N ASP A 152 7.69 -18.70 2.15
CA ASP A 152 7.12 -19.74 1.29
C ASP A 152 5.75 -19.34 0.72
N THR A 153 4.98 -18.55 1.47
CA THR A 153 3.63 -18.18 1.08
C THR A 153 3.62 -17.15 -0.09
N LEU A 154 2.66 -17.29 -0.99
CA LEU A 154 2.51 -16.40 -2.14
C LEU A 154 2.18 -14.96 -1.72
N ILE A 155 2.68 -13.99 -2.47
CA ILE A 155 2.31 -12.59 -2.37
C ILE A 155 1.64 -12.18 -3.67
N PHE A 156 0.34 -11.88 -3.60
CA PHE A 156 -0.44 -11.43 -4.75
C PHE A 156 -0.29 -9.92 -5.00
N GLY A 157 0.24 -9.18 -4.03
CA GLY A 157 0.40 -7.73 -4.15
C GLY A 157 -0.89 -6.96 -3.91
N GLU A 158 -1.00 -5.82 -4.58
CA GLU A 158 -2.17 -4.95 -4.51
C GLU A 158 -3.31 -5.50 -5.37
N ARG A 159 -4.52 -5.24 -4.94
CA ARG A 159 -5.71 -5.57 -5.71
C ARG A 159 -6.18 -4.37 -6.51
N TYR A 160 -6.01 -4.43 -7.82
CA TYR A 160 -6.43 -3.38 -8.75
C TYR A 160 -7.77 -3.73 -9.40
N LEU A 161 -8.67 -2.75 -9.44
CA LEU A 161 -9.77 -2.75 -10.39
C LEU A 161 -9.29 -2.10 -11.68
N SER A 162 -9.84 -2.51 -12.84
CA SER A 162 -9.51 -1.92 -14.14
C SER A 162 -9.41 -0.39 -14.04
N ASN A 163 -8.40 0.24 -14.58
CA ASN A 163 -8.15 1.68 -14.58
C ASN A 163 -7.59 2.30 -13.27
N ASN A 164 -7.21 1.52 -12.28
CA ASN A 164 -6.62 2.04 -11.04
C ASN A 164 -5.10 1.82 -10.93
N HIS A 165 -4.50 1.14 -11.90
CA HIS A 165 -3.04 0.95 -11.93
C HIS A 165 -2.34 2.21 -12.44
N PRO A 166 -1.12 2.49 -11.97
CA PRO A 166 -0.29 3.54 -12.52
C PRO A 166 0.07 3.20 -13.98
N GLN A 167 0.02 4.20 -14.83
CA GLN A 167 0.50 4.11 -16.22
C GLN A 167 2.01 4.18 -16.27
#